data_29c902c1ff2232b14bc8d2877a671052
#
_entry.id   29c902c1ff2232b14bc8d2877a671052
#
_cell.length_a   1.000
_cell.length_b   1.000
_cell.length_c   1.000
_cell.angle_alpha   90.00
_cell.angle_beta   90.00
_cell.angle_gamma   90.00
#
_symmetry.space_group_name_H-M   'P 1'
#
loop_
_entity.id
_entity.type
_entity.pdbx_description
1 polymer ?
#
loop_
_entity_poly.entity_id
_entity_poly.type
_entity_poly.pdbx_seq_one_letter_code
_entity_poly.pdbx_strand_id
1 'polypeptide(L)'
;TWWDRLRDYVLPRRLNREGEVSLPSRDAMDRMTDTTAVEACQKLASGHMSYITPSHDVWFKWSAPDDQGGDEAEAWYNQCSEVALKELSVSNFYTEIHECFLDRVALGTGSLFTGTSVDGRLLFTNIPCGQFACAENAEGRVDTYVREFTFTAHQARSMFGLKALGPRAREVLERGGNPYSTSLRFLHVVRPRTRRSRRRVQASHMPFESVYLSLDDQVIVEEGGYMEFPYLVTRFLKWGNGPYGLAPGRLVFPAIQQAQFLNRILDTLGEVAAFPRILELASQIGEVDLRAGGRTVITPEAASLHLPREWATQGRYDIGMDRLAQKQEAIKRAYYLPMLELWGGHHGSMTATEVMARENERVLMFSPSFTLFVSDLYSTMARIFSLLFRMGKFPRPPRAVLREGRDGTVRVGEPRVVYQSKIALVLRRLQNEGMDRSLQRL
;
A
#
# COMPACT_ATOMS: atom_id res chain seq x y z
N THR A 1 -8.59 1.40 16.46
CA THR A 1 -9.29 1.41 15.16
C THR A 1 -9.22 0.05 14.47
N TRP A 2 -10.01 -0.15 13.38
CA TRP A 2 -9.92 -1.35 12.54
C TRP A 2 -8.54 -1.48 11.90
N TRP A 3 -7.94 -0.38 11.48
CA TRP A 3 -6.61 -0.36 10.89
C TRP A 3 -5.52 -0.82 11.86
N ASP A 4 -5.63 -0.46 13.15
CA ASP A 4 -4.69 -0.94 14.17
C ASP A 4 -4.72 -2.47 14.29
N ARG A 5 -5.92 -3.05 14.29
CA ARG A 5 -6.09 -4.51 14.35
C ARG A 5 -5.56 -5.22 13.10
N LEU A 6 -5.86 -4.69 11.90
CA LEU A 6 -5.33 -5.27 10.65
C LEU A 6 -3.81 -5.13 10.58
N ARG A 7 -3.26 -3.98 10.97
CA ARG A 7 -1.83 -3.76 11.02
C ARG A 7 -1.13 -4.83 11.83
N ASP A 8 -1.58 -5.11 13.02
CA ASP A 8 -0.91 -6.02 13.95
C ASP A 8 -0.80 -7.46 13.41
N TYR A 9 -1.70 -7.86 12.50
CA TYR A 9 -1.76 -9.22 11.96
C TYR A 9 -1.43 -9.35 10.48
N VAL A 10 -1.49 -8.27 9.70
CA VAL A 10 -1.33 -8.31 8.23
C VAL A 10 -0.13 -7.51 7.78
N LEU A 11 0.11 -6.35 8.39
CA LEU A 11 1.24 -5.48 8.06
C LEU A 11 1.84 -4.94 9.36
N PRO A 12 2.66 -5.74 10.08
CA PRO A 12 3.21 -5.40 11.39
C PRO A 12 4.31 -4.35 11.29
N ARG A 13 4.04 -3.29 10.56
CA ARG A 13 4.85 -2.09 10.56
C ARG A 13 4.09 -0.98 11.26
N ARG A 14 4.80 -0.14 11.94
CA ARG A 14 4.24 0.87 12.80
C ARG A 14 3.47 1.92 11.99
N LEU A 15 2.17 1.99 12.23
CA LEU A 15 1.39 3.18 11.91
C LEU A 15 1.65 4.20 13.00
N ASN A 16 2.50 5.15 12.70
CA ASN A 16 2.71 6.27 13.57
C ASN A 16 1.62 7.29 13.32
N ARG A 17 0.64 7.38 14.21
CA ARG A 17 -0.37 8.44 14.18
C ARG A 17 0.26 9.81 14.39
N GLU A 18 1.38 9.86 15.08
CA GLU A 18 2.02 11.08 15.53
C GLU A 18 3.28 11.46 14.74
N GLY A 19 3.60 10.73 13.67
CA GLY A 19 4.80 11.03 12.86
C GLY A 19 6.14 10.75 13.54
N GLU A 20 6.15 10.18 14.75
CA GLU A 20 7.40 9.78 15.39
C GLU A 20 8.09 8.64 14.67
N VAL A 21 9.37 8.82 14.36
CA VAL A 21 10.22 7.75 13.88
C VAL A 21 10.49 6.81 15.06
N SER A 22 9.73 5.75 15.15
CA SER A 22 10.01 4.74 16.15
C SER A 22 10.31 3.40 15.48
N LEU A 23 11.26 2.72 16.07
CA LEU A 23 11.63 1.37 15.68
C LEU A 23 10.42 0.43 15.68
N PRO A 24 10.38 -0.58 14.81
CA PRO A 24 9.29 -1.57 14.81
C PRO A 24 9.07 -2.08 16.23
N SER A 25 7.83 -2.05 16.68
CA SER A 25 7.50 -2.57 18.01
C SER A 25 7.78 -4.07 18.01
N ARG A 26 8.77 -4.48 18.78
CA ARG A 26 9.14 -5.87 19.00
C ARG A 26 7.92 -6.69 19.45
N ASP A 27 7.09 -6.08 20.25
CA ASP A 27 5.90 -6.72 20.84
C ASP A 27 4.83 -7.19 19.85
N ALA A 28 4.67 -6.54 18.69
CA ALA A 28 3.66 -6.95 17.70
C ALA A 28 4.15 -8.16 16.90
N MET A 29 5.43 -8.20 16.56
CA MET A 29 6.04 -9.34 15.85
C MET A 29 6.22 -10.55 16.78
N ASP A 30 6.61 -10.34 18.03
CA ASP A 30 6.84 -11.42 19.01
C ASP A 30 5.51 -12.12 19.41
N ARG A 31 4.35 -11.47 19.20
CA ARG A 31 3.04 -12.09 19.46
C ARG A 31 2.46 -12.83 18.27
N MET A 32 3.09 -12.72 17.10
CA MET A 32 2.59 -13.35 15.88
C MET A 32 3.06 -14.80 15.83
N THR A 33 2.12 -15.72 15.80
CA THR A 33 2.37 -17.16 15.71
C THR A 33 2.13 -17.72 14.31
N ASP A 34 1.41 -17.02 13.44
CA ASP A 34 1.13 -17.39 12.05
C ASP A 34 1.39 -16.22 11.11
N THR A 35 2.26 -16.39 10.12
CA THR A 35 2.69 -15.37 9.16
C THR A 35 1.91 -15.39 7.84
N THR A 36 0.96 -16.32 7.67
CA THR A 36 0.24 -16.53 6.40
C THR A 36 -0.38 -15.26 5.84
N ALA A 37 -0.98 -14.42 6.69
CA ALA A 37 -1.62 -13.19 6.25
C ALA A 37 -0.60 -12.12 5.81
N VAL A 38 0.56 -12.05 6.47
CA VAL A 38 1.65 -11.11 6.12
C VAL A 38 2.25 -11.49 4.78
N GLU A 39 2.58 -12.77 4.59
CA GLU A 39 3.14 -13.28 3.33
C GLU A 39 2.13 -13.10 2.17
N ALA A 40 0.87 -13.38 2.43
CA ALA A 40 -0.20 -13.19 1.46
C ALA A 40 -0.33 -11.73 1.02
N CYS A 41 -0.28 -10.80 1.97
CA CYS A 41 -0.33 -9.37 1.71
C CYS A 41 0.86 -8.92 0.85
N GLN A 42 2.09 -9.31 1.21
CA GLN A 42 3.31 -8.95 0.48
C GLN A 42 3.31 -9.51 -0.95
N LYS A 43 2.92 -10.78 -1.13
CA LYS A 43 2.83 -11.41 -2.45
C LYS A 43 1.80 -10.72 -3.34
N LEU A 44 0.63 -10.37 -2.79
CA LEU A 44 -0.41 -9.65 -3.55
C LEU A 44 0.03 -8.24 -3.93
N ALA A 45 0.68 -7.50 -3.03
CA ALA A 45 1.21 -6.17 -3.32
C ALA A 45 2.30 -6.21 -4.41
N SER A 46 3.22 -7.18 -4.33
CA SER A 46 4.24 -7.40 -5.35
C SER A 46 3.63 -7.82 -6.70
N GLY A 47 2.56 -8.63 -6.65
CA GLY A 47 1.76 -8.96 -7.82
C GLY A 47 1.13 -7.73 -8.47
N HIS A 48 0.53 -6.83 -7.69
CA HIS A 48 0.00 -5.57 -8.21
C HIS A 48 1.09 -4.74 -8.89
N MET A 49 2.27 -4.60 -8.29
CA MET A 49 3.38 -3.87 -8.91
C MET A 49 3.79 -4.50 -10.24
N SER A 50 3.98 -5.81 -10.28
CA SER A 50 4.42 -6.52 -11.48
C SER A 50 3.41 -6.48 -12.64
N TYR A 51 2.12 -6.45 -12.33
CA TYR A 51 1.06 -6.48 -13.34
C TYR A 51 0.54 -5.09 -13.74
N ILE A 52 0.67 -4.08 -12.88
CA ILE A 52 0.10 -2.74 -13.11
C ILE A 52 1.18 -1.74 -13.49
N THR A 53 2.26 -1.65 -12.69
CA THR A 53 3.33 -0.67 -12.86
C THR A 53 4.71 -1.34 -12.85
N PRO A 54 5.00 -2.26 -13.78
CA PRO A 54 6.29 -2.93 -13.85
C PRO A 54 7.42 -1.92 -14.11
N SER A 55 8.55 -2.07 -13.39
CA SER A 55 9.69 -1.15 -13.51
C SER A 55 10.50 -1.34 -14.78
N HIS A 56 10.38 -2.49 -15.45
CA HIS A 56 11.20 -2.88 -16.61
C HIS A 56 10.42 -2.89 -17.93
N ASP A 57 9.10 -2.66 -17.89
CA ASP A 57 8.25 -2.68 -19.06
C ASP A 57 7.57 -1.32 -19.26
N VAL A 58 7.20 -1.03 -20.52
CA VAL A 58 6.36 0.13 -20.82
C VAL A 58 4.94 -0.17 -20.39
N TRP A 59 4.49 0.43 -19.30
CA TRP A 59 3.16 0.16 -18.74
C TRP A 59 2.11 1.23 -19.05
N PHE A 60 2.53 2.38 -19.58
CA PHE A 60 1.62 3.41 -20.09
C PHE A 60 2.23 4.14 -21.30
N LYS A 61 1.36 4.77 -22.06
CA LYS A 61 1.71 5.77 -23.08
C LYS A 61 0.72 6.92 -22.99
N TRP A 62 1.22 8.10 -23.26
CA TRP A 62 0.36 9.24 -23.55
C TRP A 62 0.05 9.28 -25.04
N SER A 63 -1.18 9.55 -25.36
CA SER A 63 -1.70 9.68 -26.70
C SER A 63 -2.35 11.06 -26.85
N ALA A 64 -2.44 11.53 -28.08
CA ALA A 64 -3.14 12.76 -28.36
C ALA A 64 -4.62 12.67 -27.91
N PRO A 65 -5.21 13.77 -27.42
CA PRO A 65 -6.66 13.83 -27.20
C PRO A 65 -7.41 13.58 -28.51
N ASP A 66 -8.61 12.99 -28.45
CA ASP A 66 -9.40 12.56 -29.61
C ASP A 66 -9.69 13.71 -30.63
N ASP A 67 -9.64 14.96 -30.19
CA ASP A 67 -9.83 16.17 -31.01
C ASP A 67 -8.54 16.78 -31.58
N GLN A 68 -7.38 16.16 -31.29
CA GLN A 68 -6.05 16.59 -31.77
C GLN A 68 -5.34 15.50 -32.58
N GLY A 69 -6.08 14.61 -33.23
CA GLY A 69 -5.54 13.52 -34.02
C GLY A 69 -4.67 14.01 -35.18
N GLY A 70 -3.42 13.59 -35.16
CA GLY A 70 -2.42 13.81 -36.23
C GLY A 70 -1.13 13.10 -35.86
N ASP A 71 -0.42 12.56 -36.85
CA ASP A 71 0.80 11.77 -36.64
C ASP A 71 1.88 12.55 -35.87
N GLU A 72 1.96 13.86 -36.09
CA GLU A 72 2.93 14.73 -35.40
C GLU A 72 2.59 14.90 -33.92
N ALA A 73 1.31 15.03 -33.56
CA ALA A 73 0.88 15.11 -32.17
C ALA A 73 1.11 13.79 -31.45
N GLU A 74 0.74 12.68 -32.07
CA GLU A 74 0.91 11.35 -31.48
C GLU A 74 2.39 11.02 -31.29
N ALA A 75 3.25 11.34 -32.27
CA ALA A 75 4.70 11.17 -32.14
C ALA A 75 5.27 11.96 -30.98
N TRP A 76 4.82 13.21 -30.77
CA TRP A 76 5.27 14.04 -29.67
C TRP A 76 4.84 13.47 -28.30
N TYR A 77 3.58 13.05 -28.12
CA TYR A 77 3.12 12.42 -26.88
C TYR A 77 3.83 11.09 -26.60
N ASN A 78 4.17 10.32 -27.62
CA ASN A 78 4.98 9.11 -27.48
C ASN A 78 6.38 9.44 -26.93
N GLN A 79 7.05 10.47 -27.47
CA GLN A 79 8.34 10.94 -26.94
C GLN A 79 8.22 11.44 -25.50
N CYS A 80 7.15 12.16 -25.16
CA CYS A 80 6.88 12.57 -23.77
C CYS A 80 6.74 11.35 -22.85
N SER A 81 6.14 10.27 -23.32
CA SER A 81 5.98 9.02 -22.56
C SER A 81 7.31 8.35 -22.25
N GLU A 82 8.21 8.30 -23.21
CA GLU A 82 9.57 7.76 -23.04
C GLU A 82 10.36 8.57 -22.02
N VAL A 83 10.30 9.91 -22.11
CA VAL A 83 10.93 10.81 -21.13
C VAL A 83 10.36 10.58 -19.74
N ALA A 84 9.03 10.45 -19.61
CA ALA A 84 8.40 10.23 -18.34
C ALA A 84 8.77 8.88 -17.70
N LEU A 85 8.80 7.80 -18.48
CA LEU A 85 9.24 6.48 -17.99
C LEU A 85 10.69 6.54 -17.48
N LYS A 86 11.57 7.26 -18.17
CA LYS A 86 12.95 7.49 -17.74
C LYS A 86 13.01 8.30 -16.43
N GLU A 87 12.28 9.41 -16.34
CA GLU A 87 12.24 10.23 -15.12
C GLU A 87 11.63 9.46 -13.93
N LEU A 88 10.61 8.62 -14.15
CA LEU A 88 10.05 7.74 -13.14
C LEU A 88 11.08 6.70 -12.67
N SER A 89 11.86 6.10 -13.58
CA SER A 89 12.87 5.10 -13.23
C SER A 89 14.04 5.67 -12.42
N VAL A 90 14.37 6.94 -12.61
CA VAL A 90 15.44 7.64 -11.86
C VAL A 90 14.91 8.18 -10.53
N SER A 91 13.59 8.39 -10.42
CA SER A 91 12.96 8.86 -9.18
C SER A 91 12.74 7.72 -8.18
N ASN A 92 12.17 8.06 -7.03
CA ASN A 92 11.75 7.09 -6.03
C ASN A 92 10.35 6.48 -6.27
N PHE A 93 9.78 6.65 -7.48
CA PHE A 93 8.41 6.22 -7.79
C PHE A 93 8.16 4.76 -7.48
N TYR A 94 9.00 3.86 -7.99
CA TYR A 94 8.77 2.41 -7.85
C TYR A 94 8.86 1.91 -6.42
N THR A 95 9.67 2.55 -5.59
CA THR A 95 9.73 2.25 -4.16
C THR A 95 8.46 2.71 -3.45
N GLU A 96 8.06 3.95 -3.68
CA GLU A 96 6.90 4.55 -2.99
C GLU A 96 5.56 3.97 -3.47
N ILE A 97 5.44 3.62 -4.75
CA ILE A 97 4.21 2.98 -5.26
C ILE A 97 4.05 1.55 -4.72
N HIS A 98 5.16 0.81 -4.52
CA HIS A 98 5.11 -0.50 -3.87
C HIS A 98 4.61 -0.40 -2.42
N GLU A 99 5.10 0.59 -1.67
CA GLU A 99 4.61 0.88 -0.32
C GLU A 99 3.11 1.26 -0.32
N CYS A 100 2.69 2.05 -1.32
CA CYS A 100 1.27 2.38 -1.53
C CYS A 100 0.42 1.12 -1.84
N PHE A 101 0.93 0.17 -2.63
CA PHE A 101 0.25 -1.10 -2.86
C PHE A 101 0.17 -1.95 -1.59
N LEU A 102 1.21 -1.97 -0.76
CA LEU A 102 1.18 -2.66 0.54
C LEU A 102 0.08 -2.10 1.44
N ASP A 103 -0.01 -0.77 1.58
CA ASP A 103 -1.07 -0.13 2.36
C ASP A 103 -2.46 -0.40 1.76
N ARG A 104 -2.59 -0.32 0.44
CA ARG A 104 -3.83 -0.60 -0.28
C ARG A 104 -4.33 -2.03 -0.06
N VAL A 105 -3.44 -3.00 -0.10
CA VAL A 105 -3.77 -4.43 0.10
C VAL A 105 -4.02 -4.74 1.56
N ALA A 106 -3.20 -4.22 2.47
CA ALA A 106 -3.30 -4.51 3.90
C ALA A 106 -4.48 -3.79 4.57
N LEU A 107 -4.65 -2.49 4.28
CA LEU A 107 -5.56 -1.59 5.00
C LEU A 107 -6.76 -1.16 4.15
N GLY A 108 -6.75 -1.48 2.86
CA GLY A 108 -7.81 -1.17 1.91
C GLY A 108 -7.63 0.14 1.17
N THR A 109 -6.76 1.02 1.63
CA THR A 109 -6.52 2.35 1.03
C THR A 109 -5.03 2.63 1.02
N GLY A 110 -4.51 3.01 -0.15
CA GLY A 110 -3.16 3.52 -0.31
C GLY A 110 -3.20 5.01 -0.66
N SER A 111 -2.19 5.76 -0.26
CA SER A 111 -2.06 7.18 -0.59
C SER A 111 -0.63 7.51 -0.99
N LEU A 112 -0.47 8.23 -2.11
CA LEU A 112 0.81 8.65 -2.64
C LEU A 112 0.78 10.15 -2.97
N PHE A 113 1.67 10.91 -2.37
CA PHE A 113 1.91 12.30 -2.74
C PHE A 113 2.84 12.38 -3.95
N THR A 114 2.54 13.26 -4.89
CA THR A 114 3.35 13.53 -6.07
C THR A 114 3.78 15.00 -6.07
N GLY A 115 5.05 15.24 -6.01
CA GLY A 115 5.64 16.58 -5.98
C GLY A 115 6.96 16.66 -6.73
N THR A 116 7.72 17.69 -6.43
CA THR A 116 9.06 17.93 -6.97
C THR A 116 10.05 18.14 -5.84
N SER A 117 11.24 17.56 -5.97
CA SER A 117 12.37 17.84 -5.09
C SER A 117 12.95 19.23 -5.37
N VAL A 118 13.72 19.75 -4.42
CA VAL A 118 14.51 20.99 -4.56
C VAL A 118 15.43 20.94 -5.77
N ASP A 119 15.95 19.75 -6.11
CA ASP A 119 16.83 19.52 -7.26
C ASP A 119 16.08 19.42 -8.60
N GLY A 120 14.78 19.72 -8.64
CA GLY A 120 13.98 19.66 -9.86
C GLY A 120 13.76 18.23 -10.40
N ARG A 121 13.64 17.24 -9.53
CA ARG A 121 13.26 15.86 -9.86
C ARG A 121 11.86 15.55 -9.35
N LEU A 122 11.22 14.56 -9.95
CA LEU A 122 9.97 14.04 -9.39
C LEU A 122 10.23 13.42 -8.02
N LEU A 123 9.36 13.73 -7.07
CA LEU A 123 9.41 13.21 -5.71
C LEU A 123 8.05 12.60 -5.36
N PHE A 124 8.08 11.38 -4.89
CA PHE A 124 6.92 10.65 -4.43
C PHE A 124 7.05 10.35 -2.95
N THR A 125 5.94 10.33 -2.23
CA THR A 125 5.94 9.96 -0.81
C THR A 125 4.69 9.16 -0.51
N ASN A 126 4.86 7.92 -0.09
CA ASN A 126 3.77 7.11 0.43
C ASN A 126 3.34 7.66 1.80
N ILE A 127 2.02 7.80 1.99
CA ILE A 127 1.45 8.27 3.25
C ILE A 127 0.60 7.15 3.82
N PRO A 128 1.06 6.52 4.93
CA PRO A 128 0.35 5.41 5.54
C PRO A 128 -1.05 5.77 6.01
N CYS A 129 -1.99 4.82 5.89
CA CYS A 129 -3.31 4.95 6.51
C CYS A 129 -3.20 5.22 8.01
N GLY A 130 -3.92 6.23 8.49
CA GLY A 130 -3.88 6.70 9.87
C GLY A 130 -3.14 8.03 10.04
N GLN A 131 -2.30 8.44 9.08
CA GLN A 131 -1.68 9.77 9.05
C GLN A 131 -2.47 10.77 8.19
N PHE A 132 -3.54 10.34 7.53
CA PHE A 132 -4.36 11.21 6.70
C PHE A 132 -5.85 10.98 6.88
N ALA A 133 -6.60 12.03 6.58
CA ALA A 133 -8.04 11.99 6.36
C ALA A 133 -8.32 12.56 4.97
N CYS A 134 -9.31 12.01 4.29
CA CYS A 134 -9.71 12.47 2.97
C CYS A 134 -11.23 12.52 2.84
N ALA A 135 -11.71 13.35 1.92
CA ALA A 135 -13.12 13.47 1.58
C ALA A 135 -13.32 13.45 0.07
N GLU A 136 -14.47 12.93 -0.34
CA GLU A 136 -14.90 12.87 -1.75
C GLU A 136 -15.81 14.04 -2.08
N ASN A 137 -15.76 14.50 -3.33
CA ASN A 137 -16.74 15.40 -3.91
C ASN A 137 -18.04 14.66 -4.28
N ALA A 138 -19.02 15.40 -4.81
CA ALA A 138 -20.30 14.83 -5.24
C ALA A 138 -20.19 13.79 -6.36
N GLU A 139 -19.07 13.74 -7.08
CA GLU A 139 -18.78 12.75 -8.13
C GLU A 139 -18.11 11.49 -7.59
N GLY A 140 -17.83 11.41 -6.26
CA GLY A 140 -17.15 10.29 -5.63
C GLY A 140 -15.64 10.25 -5.90
N ARG A 141 -15.03 11.40 -6.23
CA ARG A 141 -13.59 11.57 -6.37
C ARG A 141 -13.02 12.26 -5.15
N VAL A 142 -11.91 11.79 -4.63
CA VAL A 142 -11.20 12.44 -3.53
C VAL A 142 -10.60 13.75 -4.03
N ASP A 143 -11.02 14.86 -3.44
CA ASP A 143 -10.54 16.20 -3.75
C ASP A 143 -10.08 17.00 -2.53
N THR A 144 -10.34 16.47 -1.34
CA THR A 144 -9.93 17.07 -0.06
C THR A 144 -9.09 16.08 0.72
N TYR A 145 -7.93 16.56 1.18
CA TYR A 145 -6.94 15.75 1.87
C TYR A 145 -6.33 16.52 3.04
N VAL A 146 -6.23 15.86 4.18
CA VAL A 146 -5.64 16.40 5.40
C VAL A 146 -4.63 15.39 5.91
N ARG A 147 -3.37 15.80 6.07
CA ARG A 147 -2.28 14.97 6.58
C ARG A 147 -1.74 15.57 7.87
N GLU A 148 -1.67 14.75 8.91
CA GLU A 148 -0.90 15.07 10.12
C GLU A 148 0.48 14.39 10.02
N PHE A 149 1.54 15.14 10.34
CA PHE A 149 2.91 14.65 10.30
C PHE A 149 3.80 15.42 11.28
N THR A 150 4.95 14.86 11.57
CA THR A 150 5.91 15.44 12.51
C THR A 150 7.23 15.68 11.81
N PHE A 151 7.78 16.87 12.01
CA PHE A 151 9.15 17.20 11.62
C PHE A 151 9.98 17.55 12.84
N THR A 152 11.28 17.27 12.79
CA THR A 152 12.21 17.87 13.73
C THR A 152 12.29 19.38 13.48
N ALA A 153 12.67 20.13 14.50
CA ALA A 153 12.81 21.59 14.34
C ALA A 153 13.78 21.95 13.20
N HIS A 154 14.84 21.16 13.00
CA HIS A 154 15.77 21.32 11.88
C HIS A 154 15.09 21.08 10.52
N GLN A 155 14.30 20.02 10.37
CA GLN A 155 13.56 19.73 9.13
C GLN A 155 12.54 20.82 8.84
N ALA A 156 11.81 21.28 9.86
CA ALA A 156 10.84 22.36 9.73
C ALA A 156 11.49 23.68 9.27
N ARG A 157 12.67 24.00 9.81
CA ARG A 157 13.46 25.16 9.36
C ARG A 157 13.90 25.04 7.90
N SER A 158 14.34 23.84 7.51
CA SER A 158 14.80 23.57 6.12
C SER A 158 13.66 23.72 5.11
N MET A 159 12.44 23.27 5.47
CA MET A 159 11.29 23.29 4.59
C MET A 159 10.61 24.65 4.52
N PHE A 160 10.34 25.29 5.67
CA PHE A 160 9.51 26.49 5.75
C PHE A 160 10.31 27.78 5.98
N GLY A 161 11.56 27.65 6.38
CA GLY A 161 12.38 28.80 6.80
C GLY A 161 12.04 29.29 8.21
N LEU A 162 13.00 29.93 8.87
CA LEU A 162 12.86 30.36 10.27
C LEU A 162 11.73 31.38 10.49
N LYS A 163 11.51 32.28 9.51
CA LYS A 163 10.51 33.35 9.62
C LYS A 163 9.06 32.85 9.61
N ALA A 164 8.81 31.75 8.99
CA ALA A 164 7.46 31.16 8.90
C ALA A 164 7.08 30.32 10.13
N LEU A 165 8.07 29.84 10.86
CA LEU A 165 7.86 28.99 12.03
C LEU A 165 7.30 29.76 13.22
N GLY A 166 6.52 29.11 14.05
CA GLY A 166 5.92 29.63 15.26
C GLY A 166 6.93 29.83 16.44
N PRO A 167 6.48 30.40 17.55
CA PRO A 167 7.34 30.75 18.69
C PRO A 167 8.10 29.55 19.26
N ARG A 168 7.44 28.42 19.46
CA ARG A 168 8.04 27.19 20.03
C ARG A 168 9.18 26.67 19.16
N ALA A 169 8.93 26.60 17.84
CA ALA A 169 9.94 26.14 16.89
C ALA A 169 11.16 27.06 16.87
N ARG A 170 10.95 28.40 16.92
CA ARG A 170 12.03 29.39 16.97
C ARG A 170 12.81 29.30 18.27
N GLU A 171 12.14 29.14 19.40
CA GLU A 171 12.79 28.98 20.70
C GLU A 171 13.79 27.81 20.71
N VAL A 172 13.39 26.66 20.20
CA VAL A 172 14.26 25.49 20.09
C VAL A 172 15.46 25.74 19.17
N LEU A 173 15.25 26.47 18.08
CA LEU A 173 16.31 26.77 17.09
C LEU A 173 17.28 27.85 17.52
N GLU A 174 16.84 28.81 18.32
CA GLU A 174 17.60 30.01 18.70
C GLU A 174 18.17 29.94 20.14
N ARG A 175 17.45 29.31 21.08
CA ARG A 175 17.78 29.33 22.52
C ARG A 175 18.46 28.07 23.06
N GLY A 176 18.90 27.17 22.20
CA GLY A 176 19.78 26.06 22.61
C GLY A 176 19.07 24.74 22.93
N GLY A 177 17.86 24.52 22.43
CA GLY A 177 17.26 23.18 22.37
C GLY A 177 17.99 22.29 21.35
N ASN A 178 17.82 20.98 21.42
CA ASN A 178 18.33 20.09 20.39
C ASN A 178 17.39 20.07 19.17
N PRO A 179 17.73 20.77 18.06
CA PRO A 179 16.84 20.90 16.90
C PRO A 179 16.64 19.60 16.13
N TYR A 180 17.50 18.60 16.37
CA TYR A 180 17.42 17.28 15.70
C TYR A 180 16.55 16.28 16.46
N SER A 181 16.31 16.49 17.77
CA SER A 181 15.48 15.61 18.60
C SER A 181 14.11 16.17 18.93
N THR A 182 13.93 17.50 18.83
CA THR A 182 12.65 18.14 19.14
C THR A 182 11.70 18.00 17.96
N SER A 183 10.63 17.24 18.17
CA SER A 183 9.58 17.01 17.20
C SER A 183 8.47 18.05 17.30
N LEU A 184 8.03 18.55 16.16
CA LEU A 184 6.95 19.54 15.99
C LEU A 184 5.87 18.94 15.10
N ARG A 185 4.60 19.10 15.47
CA ARG A 185 3.46 18.56 14.72
C ARG A 185 2.92 19.57 13.73
N PHE A 186 2.67 19.11 12.53
CA PHE A 186 2.12 19.90 11.43
C PHE A 186 0.90 19.24 10.82
N LEU A 187 0.00 20.07 10.31
CA LEU A 187 -1.13 19.66 9.52
C LEU A 187 -0.99 20.24 8.11
N HIS A 188 -1.07 19.41 7.09
CA HIS A 188 -1.14 19.82 5.70
C HIS A 188 -2.54 19.60 5.17
N VAL A 189 -3.21 20.66 4.74
CA VAL A 189 -4.57 20.63 4.20
C VAL A 189 -4.52 20.98 2.73
N VAL A 190 -5.10 20.12 1.90
CA VAL A 190 -5.30 20.37 0.46
C VAL A 190 -6.78 20.19 0.15
N ARG A 191 -7.39 21.22 -0.44
CA ARG A 191 -8.81 21.19 -0.83
C ARG A 191 -9.08 22.12 -2.01
N PRO A 192 -10.21 21.92 -2.74
CA PRO A 192 -10.61 22.82 -3.79
C PRO A 192 -10.79 24.25 -3.28
N ARG A 193 -10.24 25.22 -4.01
CA ARG A 193 -10.36 26.63 -3.65
C ARG A 193 -11.68 27.21 -4.17
N THR A 194 -12.52 27.66 -3.28
CA THR A 194 -13.86 28.22 -3.61
C THR A 194 -13.81 29.59 -4.27
N ARG A 195 -12.83 30.42 -3.86
CA ARG A 195 -12.68 31.79 -4.38
C ARG A 195 -11.31 31.94 -5.03
N ARG A 196 -11.27 32.04 -6.37
CA ARG A 196 -10.04 32.24 -7.14
C ARG A 196 -10.24 33.14 -8.35
N SER A 197 -9.21 33.88 -8.72
CA SER A 197 -9.14 34.57 -10.01
C SER A 197 -8.46 33.66 -11.04
N ARG A 198 -9.18 33.27 -12.10
CA ARG A 198 -8.62 32.42 -13.18
C ARG A 198 -7.54 33.12 -14.02
N ARG A 199 -7.43 34.44 -13.92
CA ARG A 199 -6.46 35.25 -14.67
C ARG A 199 -5.11 35.37 -13.98
N ARG A 200 -5.00 35.00 -12.69
CA ARG A 200 -3.75 35.09 -11.91
C ARG A 200 -3.11 33.74 -11.77
N VAL A 201 -1.79 33.67 -12.04
CA VAL A 201 -0.98 32.43 -12.00
C VAL A 201 -0.33 32.20 -10.63
N GLN A 202 -0.53 33.12 -9.67
CA GLN A 202 0.04 33.02 -8.33
C GLN A 202 -0.49 31.78 -7.57
N ALA A 203 0.31 31.23 -6.67
CA ALA A 203 -0.06 30.05 -5.86
C ALA A 203 -1.38 30.22 -5.10
N SER A 204 -1.68 31.46 -4.65
CA SER A 204 -2.95 31.84 -4.00
C SER A 204 -4.19 31.79 -4.92
N HIS A 205 -4.02 31.58 -6.21
CA HIS A 205 -5.11 31.49 -7.19
C HIS A 205 -5.18 30.13 -7.92
N MET A 206 -4.36 29.16 -7.52
CA MET A 206 -4.40 27.80 -8.04
C MET A 206 -5.70 27.08 -7.63
N PRO A 207 -6.16 26.10 -8.41
CA PRO A 207 -7.41 25.35 -8.17
C PRO A 207 -7.54 24.73 -6.80
N PHE A 208 -6.45 24.15 -6.31
CA PHE A 208 -6.38 23.54 -5.00
C PHE A 208 -5.56 24.43 -4.07
N GLU A 209 -6.11 24.77 -2.93
CA GLU A 209 -5.35 25.45 -1.87
C GLU A 209 -4.52 24.44 -1.10
N SER A 210 -3.36 24.87 -0.65
CA SER A 210 -2.43 24.10 0.18
C SER A 210 -2.07 24.93 1.38
N VAL A 211 -2.39 24.45 2.57
CA VAL A 211 -2.14 25.17 3.81
C VAL A 211 -1.38 24.26 4.78
N TYR A 212 -0.22 24.73 5.22
CA TYR A 212 0.53 24.12 6.31
C TYR A 212 0.30 24.85 7.61
N LEU A 213 -0.11 24.12 8.64
CA LEU A 213 -0.40 24.60 9.98
C LEU A 213 0.55 23.96 10.98
N SER A 214 1.15 24.74 11.87
CA SER A 214 1.78 24.20 13.07
C SER A 214 0.68 23.96 14.11
N LEU A 215 0.50 22.68 14.52
CA LEU A 215 -0.48 22.31 15.54
C LEU A 215 -0.03 22.77 16.93
N ASP A 216 1.26 22.76 17.19
CA ASP A 216 1.83 23.13 18.48
C ASP A 216 1.78 24.65 18.73
N ASP A 217 1.97 25.45 17.69
CA ASP A 217 1.94 26.92 17.76
C ASP A 217 0.60 27.54 17.28
N GLN A 218 -0.28 26.73 16.66
CA GLN A 218 -1.57 27.17 16.08
C GLN A 218 -1.43 28.30 15.05
N VAL A 219 -0.37 28.27 14.24
CA VAL A 219 -0.10 29.28 13.21
C VAL A 219 -0.05 28.65 11.82
N ILE A 220 -0.47 29.43 10.81
CA ILE A 220 -0.25 29.06 9.41
C ILE A 220 1.21 29.30 9.10
N VAL A 221 1.91 28.22 8.72
CA VAL A 221 3.34 28.25 8.38
C VAL A 221 3.55 28.58 6.91
N GLU A 222 2.69 28.01 6.04
CA GLU A 222 2.77 28.25 4.61
C GLU A 222 1.38 28.16 3.98
N GLU A 223 1.08 29.09 3.08
CA GLU A 223 -0.11 29.05 2.23
C GLU A 223 0.32 29.05 0.76
N GLY A 224 -0.12 28.04 0.03
CA GLY A 224 0.20 27.84 -1.36
C GLY A 224 -0.98 27.32 -2.18
N GLY A 225 -0.67 26.61 -3.24
CA GLY A 225 -1.69 25.95 -4.05
C GLY A 225 -1.09 24.99 -5.07
N TYR A 226 -1.95 24.14 -5.61
CA TYR A 226 -1.62 23.21 -6.67
C TYR A 226 -2.55 23.41 -7.86
N MET A 227 -2.00 23.24 -9.07
CA MET A 227 -2.79 23.25 -10.31
C MET A 227 -3.63 21.99 -10.45
N GLU A 228 -3.04 20.86 -10.09
CA GLU A 228 -3.66 19.53 -10.06
C GLU A 228 -3.64 19.00 -8.62
N PHE A 229 -4.61 18.14 -8.26
CA PHE A 229 -4.65 17.50 -6.96
C PHE A 229 -3.39 16.64 -6.74
N PRO A 230 -2.60 16.85 -5.66
CA PRO A 230 -1.27 16.25 -5.52
C PRO A 230 -1.27 14.84 -4.94
N TYR A 231 -2.39 14.33 -4.46
CA TYR A 231 -2.49 13.03 -3.81
C TYR A 231 -3.22 12.02 -4.69
N LEU A 232 -2.59 10.88 -4.91
CA LEU A 232 -3.29 9.66 -5.30
C LEU A 232 -3.89 9.06 -4.03
N VAL A 233 -5.19 8.84 -4.00
CA VAL A 233 -5.86 8.03 -2.97
C VAL A 233 -6.55 6.88 -3.70
N THR A 234 -6.04 5.68 -3.51
CA THR A 234 -6.52 4.48 -4.21
C THR A 234 -7.09 3.46 -3.25
N ARG A 235 -8.18 2.82 -3.65
CA ARG A 235 -8.92 1.83 -2.86
C ARG A 235 -8.76 0.43 -3.45
N PHE A 236 -8.67 -0.59 -2.60
CA PHE A 236 -8.65 -1.98 -3.07
C PHE A 236 -10.03 -2.40 -3.58
N LEU A 237 -11.04 -2.24 -2.74
CA LEU A 237 -12.46 -2.34 -3.10
C LEU A 237 -13.19 -1.15 -2.50
N LYS A 238 -14.19 -0.63 -3.20
CA LYS A 238 -15.03 0.44 -2.69
C LYS A 238 -15.97 -0.11 -1.61
N TRP A 239 -16.06 0.58 -0.48
CA TRP A 239 -16.95 0.21 0.63
C TRP A 239 -17.97 1.31 0.87
N GLY A 240 -19.19 1.09 0.41
CA GLY A 240 -20.25 2.10 0.52
C GLY A 240 -19.90 3.43 -0.14
N ASN A 241 -20.34 4.52 0.46
CA ASN A 241 -20.13 5.89 -0.01
C ASN A 241 -18.95 6.59 0.69
N GLY A 242 -18.06 5.84 1.33
CA GLY A 242 -16.92 6.43 2.03
C GLY A 242 -15.66 6.53 1.17
N PRO A 243 -14.74 7.44 1.51
CA PRO A 243 -13.48 7.64 0.78
C PRO A 243 -12.47 6.52 0.98
N TYR A 244 -12.71 5.62 1.94
CA TYR A 244 -11.82 4.52 2.27
C TYR A 244 -12.27 3.21 1.66
N GLY A 245 -11.30 2.35 1.35
CA GLY A 245 -11.50 1.05 0.75
C GLY A 245 -11.57 -0.10 1.76
N LEU A 246 -12.01 -1.25 1.26
CA LEU A 246 -12.05 -2.51 1.98
C LEU A 246 -10.86 -3.38 1.59
N ALA A 247 -10.07 -3.83 2.58
CA ALA A 247 -8.96 -4.75 2.39
C ALA A 247 -9.43 -6.21 2.34
N PRO A 248 -8.75 -7.10 1.61
CA PRO A 248 -8.97 -8.54 1.66
C PRO A 248 -8.89 -9.10 3.08
N GLY A 249 -7.87 -8.67 3.85
CA GLY A 249 -7.67 -9.09 5.24
C GLY A 249 -8.83 -8.76 6.17
N ARG A 250 -9.61 -7.71 5.88
CA ARG A 250 -10.80 -7.38 6.68
C ARG A 250 -11.90 -8.40 6.50
N LEU A 251 -12.07 -8.94 5.28
CA LEU A 251 -13.08 -9.97 5.00
C LEU A 251 -12.77 -11.29 5.71
N VAL A 252 -11.50 -11.64 5.81
CA VAL A 252 -11.05 -12.89 6.43
C VAL A 252 -10.44 -12.70 7.81
N PHE A 253 -10.62 -11.53 8.42
CA PHE A 253 -10.04 -11.21 9.73
C PHE A 253 -10.36 -12.25 10.82
N PRO A 254 -11.59 -12.81 10.89
CA PRO A 254 -11.89 -13.89 11.83
C PRO A 254 -11.02 -15.14 11.59
N ALA A 255 -10.74 -15.49 10.33
CA ALA A 255 -9.87 -16.62 10.01
C ALA A 255 -8.41 -16.35 10.40
N ILE A 256 -7.93 -15.11 10.22
CA ILE A 256 -6.59 -14.67 10.64
C ILE A 256 -6.45 -14.82 12.17
N GLN A 257 -7.43 -14.34 12.94
CA GLN A 257 -7.41 -14.46 14.40
C GLN A 257 -7.45 -15.93 14.87
N GLN A 258 -8.27 -16.75 14.19
CA GLN A 258 -8.35 -18.17 14.50
C GLN A 258 -7.06 -18.91 14.16
N ALA A 259 -6.38 -18.58 13.07
CA ALA A 259 -5.07 -19.15 12.72
C ALA A 259 -4.03 -18.86 13.81
N GLN A 260 -3.93 -17.61 14.27
CA GLN A 260 -3.05 -17.22 15.37
C GLN A 260 -3.34 -18.02 16.66
N PHE A 261 -4.62 -18.15 16.99
CA PHE A 261 -5.05 -18.87 18.20
C PHE A 261 -4.76 -20.37 18.10
N LEU A 262 -5.08 -20.99 16.95
CA LEU A 262 -4.85 -22.42 16.73
C LEU A 262 -3.35 -22.75 16.75
N ASN A 263 -2.51 -21.92 16.13
CA ASN A 263 -1.07 -22.14 16.12
C ASN A 263 -0.51 -22.11 17.55
N ARG A 264 -0.90 -21.13 18.35
CA ARG A 264 -0.51 -21.05 19.77
C ARG A 264 -0.95 -22.28 20.57
N ILE A 265 -2.17 -22.79 20.33
CA ILE A 265 -2.63 -24.02 21.00
C ILE A 265 -1.80 -25.21 20.56
N LEU A 266 -1.49 -25.34 19.28
CA LEU A 266 -0.68 -26.43 18.74
C LEU A 266 0.75 -26.39 19.27
N ASP A 267 1.36 -25.21 19.40
CA ASP A 267 2.67 -25.03 20.03
C ASP A 267 2.63 -25.51 21.50
N THR A 268 1.61 -25.08 22.26
CA THR A 268 1.43 -25.52 23.65
C THR A 268 1.21 -27.04 23.77
N LEU A 269 0.42 -27.61 22.84
CA LEU A 269 0.22 -29.07 22.81
C LEU A 269 1.52 -29.80 22.45
N GLY A 270 2.32 -29.24 21.53
CA GLY A 270 3.64 -29.74 21.19
C GLY A 270 4.60 -29.72 22.39
N GLU A 271 4.63 -28.61 23.14
CA GLU A 271 5.42 -28.50 24.37
C GLU A 271 5.00 -29.56 25.42
N VAL A 272 3.68 -29.72 25.65
CA VAL A 272 3.16 -30.71 26.59
C VAL A 272 3.44 -32.14 26.12
N ALA A 273 3.45 -32.38 24.82
CA ALA A 273 3.80 -33.69 24.25
C ALA A 273 5.31 -33.99 24.37
N ALA A 274 6.16 -32.98 24.20
CA ALA A 274 7.60 -33.10 24.33
C ALA A 274 8.05 -33.21 25.82
N PHE A 275 7.32 -32.49 26.70
CA PHE A 275 7.56 -32.50 28.13
C PHE A 275 6.27 -32.87 28.87
N PRO A 276 5.89 -34.16 28.91
CA PRO A 276 4.66 -34.60 29.50
C PRO A 276 4.62 -34.28 31.00
N ARG A 277 3.42 -33.88 31.45
CA ARG A 277 3.19 -33.68 32.88
C ARG A 277 3.22 -35.03 33.58
N ILE A 278 3.91 -35.09 34.71
CA ILE A 278 4.06 -36.31 35.49
C ILE A 278 3.26 -36.17 36.78
N LEU A 279 2.53 -37.22 37.12
CA LEU A 279 1.89 -37.37 38.44
C LEU A 279 2.78 -38.17 39.33
N GLU A 280 3.27 -37.55 40.38
CA GLU A 280 4.10 -38.19 41.44
C GLU A 280 3.33 -38.17 42.76
N LEU A 281 3.61 -39.17 43.58
CA LEU A 281 3.17 -39.14 44.99
C LEU A 281 4.00 -38.12 45.77
N ALA A 282 3.41 -37.41 46.71
CA ALA A 282 4.09 -36.40 47.52
C ALA A 282 5.31 -36.95 48.27
N SER A 283 5.34 -38.26 48.54
CA SER A 283 6.48 -38.96 49.16
C SER A 283 7.64 -39.22 48.22
N GLN A 284 7.50 -39.03 46.92
CA GLN A 284 8.51 -39.32 45.87
C GLN A 284 9.07 -38.05 45.20
N ILE A 285 8.70 -36.87 45.67
CA ILE A 285 9.16 -35.60 45.09
C ILE A 285 10.67 -35.50 45.20
N GLY A 286 11.33 -35.35 44.04
CA GLY A 286 12.77 -35.20 43.94
C GLY A 286 13.58 -36.49 43.79
N GLU A 287 12.94 -37.67 43.85
CA GLU A 287 13.58 -38.98 43.68
C GLU A 287 13.64 -39.44 42.23
N VAL A 288 12.81 -38.79 41.34
CA VAL A 288 12.75 -39.15 39.92
C VAL A 288 13.57 -38.17 39.08
N ASP A 289 14.49 -38.68 38.26
CA ASP A 289 15.25 -37.86 37.32
C ASP A 289 14.44 -37.60 36.06
N LEU A 290 13.88 -36.36 35.94
CA LEU A 290 13.05 -35.91 34.85
C LEU A 290 13.83 -35.41 33.63
N ARG A 291 15.16 -35.50 33.59
CA ARG A 291 16.00 -35.08 32.47
C ARG A 291 15.88 -36.06 31.33
N ALA A 292 16.02 -35.55 30.10
CA ALA A 292 16.09 -36.41 28.91
C ALA A 292 17.23 -37.43 29.04
N GLY A 293 16.90 -38.73 29.04
CA GLY A 293 17.87 -39.80 29.26
C GLY A 293 18.25 -40.05 30.73
N GLY A 294 17.56 -39.39 31.69
CA GLY A 294 17.75 -39.62 33.14
C GLY A 294 17.41 -41.05 33.53
N ARG A 295 18.17 -41.60 34.50
CA ARG A 295 17.96 -42.95 35.04
C ARG A 295 17.52 -42.86 36.49
N THR A 296 16.30 -43.30 36.76
CA THR A 296 15.81 -43.50 38.12
C THR A 296 15.90 -44.96 38.49
N VAL A 297 16.65 -45.29 39.55
CA VAL A 297 16.77 -46.68 40.03
C VAL A 297 15.61 -46.97 40.97
N ILE A 298 14.77 -47.91 40.60
CA ILE A 298 13.57 -48.31 41.37
C ILE A 298 13.87 -49.61 42.10
N THR A 299 13.54 -49.68 43.38
CA THR A 299 13.58 -50.96 44.15
C THR A 299 12.41 -51.83 43.77
N PRO A 300 12.56 -53.19 43.84
CA PRO A 300 11.48 -54.13 43.47
C PRO A 300 10.19 -53.91 44.26
N GLU A 301 10.28 -53.42 45.48
CA GLU A 301 9.15 -53.11 46.35
C GLU A 301 8.44 -51.84 45.94
N ALA A 302 9.15 -50.84 45.44
CA ALA A 302 8.60 -49.61 44.91
C ALA A 302 7.95 -49.81 43.52
N ALA A 303 8.34 -50.82 42.75
CA ALA A 303 7.72 -51.14 41.46
C ALA A 303 6.28 -51.62 41.55
N SER A 304 5.86 -52.10 42.70
CA SER A 304 4.47 -52.53 42.99
C SER A 304 3.56 -51.38 43.48
N LEU A 305 4.14 -50.25 43.85
CA LEU A 305 3.48 -49.13 44.55
C LEU A 305 3.57 -47.84 43.75
N HIS A 306 2.82 -47.69 42.67
CA HIS A 306 2.55 -46.39 42.06
C HIS A 306 3.75 -45.67 41.44
N LEU A 307 4.22 -46.17 40.33
CA LEU A 307 5.18 -45.45 39.45
C LEU A 307 4.58 -44.11 38.99
N PRO A 308 5.40 -43.07 38.84
CA PRO A 308 4.99 -41.84 38.22
C PRO A 308 4.35 -42.10 36.83
N ARG A 309 3.17 -41.55 36.59
CA ARG A 309 2.46 -41.75 35.36
C ARG A 309 2.43 -40.45 34.55
N GLU A 310 2.62 -40.58 33.29
CA GLU A 310 2.39 -39.48 32.38
C GLU A 310 0.89 -39.08 32.42
N TRP A 311 0.62 -37.83 32.66
CA TRP A 311 -0.70 -37.26 32.42
C TRP A 311 -0.81 -36.97 30.92
N ALA A 312 -1.19 -37.97 30.13
CA ALA A 312 -1.42 -37.82 28.72
C ALA A 312 -2.63 -36.89 28.48
N THR A 313 -2.36 -35.77 27.82
CA THR A 313 -3.41 -34.89 27.32
C THR A 313 -4.02 -35.58 26.12
N GLN A 314 -5.33 -35.88 26.15
CA GLN A 314 -6.04 -36.50 25.02
C GLN A 314 -6.37 -35.49 23.92
N GLY A 315 -5.56 -34.44 23.76
CA GLY A 315 -5.71 -33.44 22.74
C GLY A 315 -5.42 -34.03 21.34
N ARG A 316 -6.37 -33.88 20.41
CA ARG A 316 -6.22 -34.36 19.05
C ARG A 316 -5.47 -33.33 18.22
N TYR A 317 -4.17 -33.48 18.14
CA TYR A 317 -3.26 -32.60 17.40
C TYR A 317 -3.58 -32.60 15.90
N ASP A 318 -3.97 -33.74 15.32
CA ASP A 318 -4.41 -33.91 13.92
C ASP A 318 -5.55 -32.98 13.55
N ILE A 319 -6.61 -32.93 14.33
CA ILE A 319 -7.77 -32.04 14.09
C ILE A 319 -7.35 -30.57 14.16
N GLY A 320 -6.43 -30.23 15.09
CA GLY A 320 -5.89 -28.88 15.21
C GLY A 320 -5.14 -28.43 13.95
N MET A 321 -4.28 -29.31 13.41
CA MET A 321 -3.53 -29.07 12.19
C MET A 321 -4.42 -28.92 10.97
N ASP A 322 -5.44 -29.80 10.81
CA ASP A 322 -6.39 -29.71 9.71
C ASP A 322 -7.17 -28.39 9.73
N ARG A 323 -7.63 -27.98 10.93
CA ARG A 323 -8.31 -26.71 11.09
C ARG A 323 -7.42 -25.51 10.79
N LEU A 324 -6.16 -25.53 11.24
CA LEU A 324 -5.19 -24.49 10.94
C LEU A 324 -4.98 -24.39 9.42
N ALA A 325 -4.74 -25.51 8.74
CA ALA A 325 -4.58 -25.55 7.28
C ALA A 325 -5.80 -24.98 6.55
N GLN A 326 -7.03 -25.31 6.98
CA GLN A 326 -8.26 -24.73 6.41
C GLN A 326 -8.32 -23.20 6.57
N LYS A 327 -7.87 -22.65 7.71
CA LYS A 327 -7.85 -21.19 7.93
C LYS A 327 -6.78 -20.51 7.10
N GLN A 328 -5.59 -21.10 7.02
CA GLN A 328 -4.52 -20.61 6.17
C GLN A 328 -4.93 -20.60 4.69
N GLU A 329 -5.61 -21.65 4.25
CA GLU A 329 -6.12 -21.73 2.87
C GLU A 329 -7.22 -20.68 2.61
N ALA A 330 -8.11 -20.42 3.56
CA ALA A 330 -9.11 -19.35 3.45
C ALA A 330 -8.45 -17.97 3.36
N ILE A 331 -7.37 -17.74 4.13
CA ILE A 331 -6.58 -16.49 4.05
C ILE A 331 -5.93 -16.38 2.66
N LYS A 332 -5.23 -17.42 2.21
CA LYS A 332 -4.58 -17.45 0.89
C LYS A 332 -5.55 -17.15 -0.26
N ARG A 333 -6.75 -17.75 -0.21
CA ARG A 333 -7.81 -17.50 -1.24
C ARG A 333 -8.29 -16.06 -1.23
N ALA A 334 -8.51 -15.45 -0.06
CA ALA A 334 -8.95 -14.06 0.04
C ALA A 334 -7.92 -13.08 -0.51
N TYR A 335 -6.63 -13.41 -0.44
CA TYR A 335 -5.53 -12.64 -1.03
C TYR A 335 -5.19 -13.11 -2.46
N TYR A 336 -6.00 -13.94 -3.09
CA TYR A 336 -5.81 -14.45 -4.46
C TYR A 336 -4.48 -15.17 -4.69
N LEU A 337 -3.83 -15.70 -3.61
CA LEU A 337 -2.53 -16.36 -3.73
C LEU A 337 -2.53 -17.60 -4.62
N PRO A 338 -3.53 -18.50 -4.56
CA PRO A 338 -3.55 -19.67 -5.46
C PRO A 338 -3.48 -19.28 -6.93
N MET A 339 -3.93 -18.09 -7.28
CA MET A 339 -3.85 -17.55 -8.63
C MET A 339 -2.48 -16.98 -8.96
N LEU A 340 -1.76 -16.42 -7.99
CA LEU A 340 -0.41 -15.87 -8.18
C LEU A 340 0.66 -16.99 -8.20
N GLU A 341 0.47 -18.09 -7.45
CA GLU A 341 1.46 -19.15 -7.24
C GLU A 341 1.45 -20.28 -8.29
N LEU A 342 0.50 -20.29 -9.20
CA LEU A 342 0.41 -21.33 -10.25
C LEU A 342 1.64 -21.45 -11.18
N TRP A 343 2.62 -20.54 -11.06
CA TRP A 343 3.89 -20.59 -11.81
C TRP A 343 4.96 -21.49 -11.16
N GLY A 344 4.82 -21.87 -9.90
CA GLY A 344 5.79 -22.67 -9.14
C GLY A 344 5.44 -24.16 -8.99
N GLY A 345 4.24 -24.59 -9.35
CA GLY A 345 3.82 -25.98 -9.26
C GLY A 345 4.30 -26.80 -10.46
N HIS A 346 4.66 -28.05 -10.22
CA HIS A 346 4.99 -29.03 -11.28
C HIS A 346 3.86 -29.11 -12.31
N HIS A 347 4.02 -28.41 -13.43
CA HIS A 347 3.12 -28.47 -14.56
C HIS A 347 3.51 -29.68 -15.43
N GLY A 348 3.23 -30.90 -14.96
CA GLY A 348 3.25 -32.05 -15.81
C GLY A 348 2.20 -31.85 -16.91
N SER A 349 2.64 -31.71 -18.16
CA SER A 349 1.84 -31.80 -19.39
C SER A 349 0.70 -30.78 -19.62
N MET A 350 0.81 -29.52 -19.15
CA MET A 350 -0.15 -28.47 -19.55
C MET A 350 0.17 -27.95 -20.96
N THR A 351 -0.87 -27.84 -21.80
CA THR A 351 -0.74 -27.21 -23.12
C THR A 351 -0.61 -25.67 -23.00
N ALA A 352 0.05 -25.05 -23.98
CA ALA A 352 0.18 -23.59 -24.03
C ALA A 352 -1.19 -22.88 -23.98
N THR A 353 -2.22 -23.49 -24.57
CA THR A 353 -3.60 -22.99 -24.56
C THR A 353 -4.22 -22.99 -23.16
N GLU A 354 -3.99 -24.04 -22.35
CA GLU A 354 -4.47 -24.11 -20.97
C GLU A 354 -3.76 -23.08 -20.08
N VAL A 355 -2.46 -22.85 -20.27
CA VAL A 355 -1.71 -21.82 -19.56
C VAL A 355 -2.29 -20.44 -19.87
N MET A 356 -2.54 -20.15 -21.16
CA MET A 356 -3.14 -18.87 -21.57
C MET A 356 -4.57 -18.70 -21.03
N ALA A 357 -5.39 -19.75 -21.05
CA ALA A 357 -6.76 -19.69 -20.53
C ALA A 357 -6.77 -19.37 -19.03
N ARG A 358 -5.90 -19.99 -18.26
CA ARG A 358 -5.77 -19.73 -16.81
C ARG A 358 -5.18 -18.35 -16.52
N GLU A 359 -4.25 -17.85 -17.32
CA GLU A 359 -3.74 -16.49 -17.20
C GLU A 359 -4.83 -15.45 -17.47
N ASN A 360 -5.66 -15.67 -18.48
CA ASN A 360 -6.81 -14.83 -18.78
C ASN A 360 -7.84 -14.82 -17.62
N GLU A 361 -8.14 -15.98 -17.05
CA GLU A 361 -9.07 -16.11 -15.91
C GLU A 361 -8.54 -15.32 -14.68
N ARG A 362 -7.23 -15.40 -14.40
CA ARG A 362 -6.58 -14.60 -13.36
C ARG A 362 -6.78 -13.11 -13.55
N VAL A 363 -6.45 -12.65 -14.77
CA VAL A 363 -6.56 -11.23 -15.09
C VAL A 363 -7.98 -10.73 -14.90
N LEU A 364 -8.99 -11.53 -15.28
CA LEU A 364 -10.40 -11.19 -15.09
C LEU A 364 -10.75 -11.03 -13.60
N MET A 365 -10.21 -11.88 -12.72
CA MET A 365 -10.49 -11.76 -11.28
C MET A 365 -9.86 -10.52 -10.64
N PHE A 366 -8.69 -10.08 -11.12
CA PHE A 366 -8.07 -8.83 -10.67
C PHE A 366 -8.67 -7.57 -11.33
N SER A 367 -9.44 -7.74 -12.40
CA SER A 367 -9.98 -6.64 -13.19
C SER A 367 -10.70 -5.56 -12.38
N PRO A 368 -11.56 -5.84 -11.40
CA PRO A 368 -12.24 -4.79 -10.64
C PRO A 368 -11.27 -3.90 -9.85
N SER A 369 -10.32 -4.51 -9.15
CA SER A 369 -9.32 -3.79 -8.37
C SER A 369 -8.35 -3.01 -9.27
N PHE A 370 -8.00 -3.56 -10.44
CA PHE A 370 -7.19 -2.92 -11.45
C PHE A 370 -7.89 -1.70 -12.05
N THR A 371 -9.14 -1.84 -12.48
CA THR A 371 -9.91 -0.75 -13.09
C THR A 371 -10.07 0.42 -12.14
N LEU A 372 -10.33 0.14 -10.87
CA LEU A 372 -10.42 1.17 -9.84
C LEU A 372 -9.09 1.90 -9.66
N PHE A 373 -7.97 1.15 -9.59
CA PHE A 373 -6.64 1.75 -9.48
C PHE A 373 -6.29 2.64 -10.68
N VAL A 374 -6.53 2.15 -11.89
CA VAL A 374 -6.28 2.90 -13.13
C VAL A 374 -7.09 4.19 -13.18
N SER A 375 -8.35 4.14 -12.75
CA SER A 375 -9.20 5.34 -12.63
C SER A 375 -8.64 6.36 -11.64
N ASP A 376 -8.19 5.89 -10.46
CA ASP A 376 -7.60 6.73 -9.44
C ASP A 376 -6.25 7.32 -9.91
N LEU A 377 -5.43 6.52 -10.63
CA LEU A 377 -4.11 6.91 -11.12
C LEU A 377 -4.15 7.98 -12.23
N TYR A 378 -5.26 8.09 -12.95
CA TYR A 378 -5.37 9.03 -14.08
C TYR A 378 -5.02 10.47 -13.70
N SER A 379 -5.53 10.96 -12.59
CA SER A 379 -5.24 12.32 -12.10
C SER A 379 -3.76 12.52 -11.76
N THR A 380 -3.13 11.47 -11.22
CA THR A 380 -1.69 11.48 -10.90
C THR A 380 -0.84 11.51 -12.17
N MET A 381 -1.23 10.76 -13.21
CA MET A 381 -0.53 10.78 -14.49
C MET A 381 -0.65 12.13 -15.21
N ALA A 382 -1.81 12.77 -15.13
CA ALA A 382 -2.00 14.13 -15.63
C ALA A 382 -1.10 15.13 -14.87
N ARG A 383 -0.99 14.98 -13.54
CA ARG A 383 -0.09 15.79 -12.72
C ARG A 383 1.38 15.56 -13.07
N ILE A 384 1.81 14.30 -13.24
CA ILE A 384 3.20 13.96 -13.64
C ILE A 384 3.52 14.64 -14.98
N PHE A 385 2.61 14.57 -15.95
CA PHE A 385 2.76 15.26 -17.24
C PHE A 385 2.95 16.77 -17.06
N SER A 386 2.09 17.40 -16.29
CA SER A 386 2.15 18.84 -16.02
C SER A 386 3.43 19.26 -15.27
N LEU A 387 3.90 18.45 -14.32
CA LEU A 387 5.15 18.69 -13.60
C LEU A 387 6.35 18.60 -14.53
N LEU A 388 6.47 17.55 -15.34
CA LEU A 388 7.55 17.35 -16.29
C LEU A 388 7.56 18.46 -17.36
N PHE A 389 6.37 18.86 -17.82
CA PHE A 389 6.24 19.97 -18.76
C PHE A 389 6.73 21.29 -18.17
N ARG A 390 6.31 21.63 -16.94
CA ARG A 390 6.76 22.84 -16.22
C ARG A 390 8.27 22.83 -15.90
N MET A 391 8.85 21.66 -15.68
CA MET A 391 10.29 21.48 -15.49
C MET A 391 11.08 21.56 -16.81
N GLY A 392 10.42 21.70 -17.98
CA GLY A 392 11.06 21.76 -19.28
C GLY A 392 11.74 20.45 -19.72
N LYS A 393 11.30 19.29 -19.20
CA LYS A 393 11.88 17.99 -19.51
C LYS A 393 11.44 17.45 -20.88
N PHE A 394 10.31 17.92 -21.40
CA PHE A 394 9.76 17.47 -22.67
C PHE A 394 10.36 18.23 -23.86
N PRO A 395 10.42 17.62 -25.05
CA PRO A 395 10.78 18.31 -26.27
C PRO A 395 9.80 19.45 -26.57
N ARG A 396 10.20 20.41 -27.39
CA ARG A 396 9.34 21.55 -27.76
C ARG A 396 8.03 21.03 -28.39
N PRO A 397 6.87 21.50 -27.89
CA PRO A 397 5.59 21.07 -28.42
C PRO A 397 5.38 21.58 -29.85
N PRO A 398 4.99 20.70 -30.79
CA PRO A 398 4.60 21.12 -32.13
C PRO A 398 3.28 21.92 -32.09
N ARG A 399 3.02 22.69 -33.15
CA ARG A 399 1.81 23.51 -33.22
C ARG A 399 0.51 22.69 -33.11
N ALA A 400 0.55 21.45 -33.58
CA ALA A 400 -0.58 20.51 -33.54
C ALA A 400 -1.09 20.20 -32.12
N VAL A 401 -0.26 20.31 -31.08
CA VAL A 401 -0.65 20.03 -29.67
C VAL A 401 -0.98 21.30 -28.88
N LEU A 402 -0.82 22.49 -29.50
CA LEU A 402 -1.09 23.77 -28.84
C LEU A 402 -2.56 24.13 -28.97
N ARG A 403 -3.18 24.49 -27.87
CA ARG A 403 -4.57 24.98 -27.80
C ARG A 403 -4.57 26.44 -27.36
N GLU A 404 -5.29 27.27 -28.06
CA GLU A 404 -5.66 28.58 -27.56
C GLU A 404 -6.81 28.47 -26.55
N GLY A 405 -6.52 28.79 -25.30
CA GLY A 405 -7.55 28.93 -24.28
C GLY A 405 -8.49 30.11 -24.59
N ARG A 406 -9.71 30.08 -24.06
CA ARG A 406 -10.65 31.21 -24.15
C ARG A 406 -10.08 32.54 -23.64
N ASP A 407 -8.99 32.48 -22.89
CA ASP A 407 -8.29 33.61 -22.28
C ASP A 407 -7.13 34.13 -23.17
N GLY A 408 -6.97 33.63 -24.41
CA GLY A 408 -5.82 33.92 -25.30
C GLY A 408 -4.50 33.27 -24.85
N THR A 409 -4.51 32.41 -23.84
CA THR A 409 -3.34 31.68 -23.40
C THR A 409 -3.15 30.41 -24.23
N VAL A 410 -1.96 30.21 -24.77
CA VAL A 410 -1.60 28.96 -25.46
C VAL A 410 -1.23 27.92 -24.42
N ARG A 411 -1.89 26.78 -24.46
CA ARG A 411 -1.67 25.64 -23.55
C ARG A 411 -1.46 24.37 -24.36
N VAL A 412 -0.70 23.44 -23.80
CA VAL A 412 -0.62 22.07 -24.34
C VAL A 412 -1.88 21.31 -23.92
N GLY A 413 -2.48 20.54 -24.82
CA GLY A 413 -3.61 19.67 -24.51
C GLY A 413 -3.24 18.63 -23.45
N GLU A 414 -4.17 18.29 -22.57
CA GLU A 414 -3.97 17.19 -21.63
C GLU A 414 -3.94 15.87 -22.41
N PRO A 415 -2.88 15.04 -22.24
CA PRO A 415 -2.80 13.78 -22.95
C PRO A 415 -3.80 12.76 -22.41
N ARG A 416 -4.24 11.87 -23.27
CA ARG A 416 -4.95 10.67 -22.89
C ARG A 416 -3.96 9.62 -22.42
N VAL A 417 -4.17 9.03 -21.26
CA VAL A 417 -3.32 7.94 -20.74
C VAL A 417 -3.82 6.61 -21.30
N VAL A 418 -2.94 5.91 -21.99
CA VAL A 418 -3.20 4.57 -22.53
C VAL A 418 -2.34 3.58 -21.76
N TYR A 419 -2.97 2.76 -20.93
CA TYR A 419 -2.26 1.73 -20.17
C TYR A 419 -1.92 0.53 -21.05
N GLN A 420 -0.66 0.10 -21.00
CA GLN A 420 -0.09 -1.03 -21.75
C GLN A 420 0.43 -2.14 -20.84
N SER A 421 0.09 -2.11 -19.55
CA SER A 421 0.43 -3.18 -18.61
C SER A 421 -0.15 -4.52 -19.06
N LYS A 422 0.43 -5.62 -18.59
CA LYS A 422 -0.02 -6.99 -18.95
C LYS A 422 -1.52 -7.19 -18.76
N ILE A 423 -2.07 -6.67 -17.65
CA ILE A 423 -3.52 -6.72 -17.39
C ILE A 423 -4.29 -5.91 -18.44
N ALA A 424 -3.86 -4.70 -18.74
CA ALA A 424 -4.54 -3.84 -19.72
C ALA A 424 -4.58 -4.47 -21.12
N LEU A 425 -3.49 -5.11 -21.53
CA LEU A 425 -3.40 -5.80 -22.82
C LEU A 425 -4.33 -7.01 -22.90
N VAL A 426 -4.40 -7.83 -21.84
CA VAL A 426 -5.32 -8.99 -21.78
C VAL A 426 -6.77 -8.53 -21.79
N LEU A 427 -7.12 -7.52 -21.00
CA LEU A 427 -8.49 -6.96 -20.98
C LEU A 427 -8.91 -6.43 -22.35
N ARG A 428 -8.04 -5.73 -23.08
CA ARG A 428 -8.32 -5.27 -24.45
C ARG A 428 -8.52 -6.44 -25.42
N ARG A 429 -7.67 -7.48 -25.34
CA ARG A 429 -7.83 -8.69 -26.17
C ARG A 429 -9.19 -9.34 -25.95
N LEU A 430 -9.60 -9.51 -24.70
CA LEU A 430 -10.90 -10.08 -24.33
C LEU A 430 -12.08 -9.20 -24.81
N GLN A 431 -11.94 -7.88 -24.75
CA GLN A 431 -12.96 -6.96 -25.31
C GLN A 431 -13.08 -7.10 -26.84
N ASN A 432 -11.97 -7.16 -27.55
CA ASN A 432 -11.96 -7.33 -29.01
C ASN A 432 -12.56 -8.69 -29.41
N GLU A 433 -12.20 -9.80 -28.76
CA GLU A 433 -12.79 -11.12 -28.99
C GLU A 433 -14.30 -11.14 -28.70
N GLY A 434 -14.75 -10.38 -27.70
CA GLY A 434 -16.18 -10.19 -27.40
C GLY A 434 -16.91 -9.45 -28.50
N MET A 435 -16.30 -8.39 -29.07
CA MET A 435 -16.87 -7.66 -30.21
C MET A 435 -16.91 -8.49 -31.49
N ASP A 436 -15.86 -9.22 -31.81
CA ASP A 436 -15.82 -10.09 -32.98
C ASP A 436 -16.89 -11.19 -32.92
N ARG A 437 -17.09 -11.81 -31.75
CA ARG A 437 -18.17 -12.79 -31.55
C ARG A 437 -19.57 -12.19 -31.66
N SER A 438 -19.74 -10.92 -31.27
CA SER A 438 -21.03 -10.22 -31.41
C SER A 438 -21.31 -9.84 -32.86
N LEU A 439 -20.28 -9.44 -33.61
CA LEU A 439 -20.37 -9.14 -35.06
C LEU A 439 -20.63 -10.40 -35.91
N GLN A 440 -20.10 -11.56 -35.51
CA GLN A 440 -20.37 -12.84 -36.19
C GLN A 440 -21.78 -13.41 -35.92
N ARG A 441 -22.50 -12.88 -34.96
CA ARG A 441 -23.89 -13.27 -34.63
C ARG A 441 -24.95 -12.34 -35.22
N LEU A 442 -24.56 -11.21 -35.80
CA LEU A 442 -25.37 -10.32 -36.63
C LEU A 442 -25.27 -10.71 -38.09
#